data_98368a0690f6a10545079dd725a0fa2e
#
_entry.id   98368a0690f6a10545079dd725a0fa2e
#
_cell.length_a   1.000
_cell.length_b   1.000
_cell.length_c   1.000
_cell.angle_alpha   90.00
_cell.angle_beta   90.00
_cell.angle_gamma   90.00
#
_symmetry.space_group_name_H-M   'P 1'
#
loop_
_entity.id
_entity.type
_entity.pdbx_description
1 polymer ?
#
loop_
_entity_poly.entity_id
_entity_poly.type
_entity_poly.pdbx_seq_one_letter_code
_entity_poly.pdbx_strand_id
1 'polypeptide(L)'
;RIRLGGRIRSLRCYLRPMRHLKEIYGQRLLEKELYLHTSPETGVWVDTVLGNWIEGSTLHETVAQAAALRDRESLQILVRLFDRLALALVTDDRAHGDLKPENIIVGDDGTLCPIDFDASYLPAFAGEISPELGTAAYQHPARTAADFDERIDDYPAALISTALHALAEDPTLWDRYGSSDGLLYTPQRIASDPAYRETLALFEKRGMAVQYRIAQLLTAPTLRLFGLAELLAEAVRGDIGEAGCPRR
;
A
#
# COMPACT_ATOMS: atom_id res chain seq x y z
N ARG A 1 4.16 17.76 9.71
CA ARG A 1 2.93 17.27 10.35
C ARG A 1 3.19 17.09 11.84
N ILE A 2 2.46 17.79 12.70
CA ILE A 2 2.58 17.67 14.16
C ILE A 2 1.66 16.53 14.57
N ARG A 3 2.20 15.48 15.20
CA ARG A 3 1.42 14.37 15.73
C ARG A 3 1.65 14.25 17.23
N LEU A 4 0.56 14.22 17.98
CA LEU A 4 0.53 14.21 19.42
C LEU A 4 0.39 12.79 19.96
N GLY A 5 1.27 12.43 20.89
CA GLY A 5 1.11 11.33 21.86
C GLY A 5 1.25 9.90 21.32
N GLY A 6 1.61 8.98 22.16
CA GLY A 6 1.54 7.52 22.02
C GLY A 6 2.47 6.84 21.00
N ARG A 7 2.75 7.44 19.85
CA ARG A 7 3.45 6.83 18.70
C ARG A 7 4.95 7.06 18.66
N ILE A 8 5.51 7.85 19.57
CA ILE A 8 6.94 8.17 19.60
C ILE A 8 7.78 6.92 19.83
N ARG A 9 7.25 5.96 20.61
CA ARG A 9 7.96 4.69 20.85
C ARG A 9 8.10 3.87 19.58
N SER A 10 7.03 3.78 18.78
CA SER A 10 7.04 3.11 17.48
C SER A 10 8.04 3.78 16.54
N LEU A 11 8.04 5.10 16.48
CA LEU A 11 8.97 5.86 15.65
C LEU A 11 10.43 5.68 16.05
N ARG A 12 10.74 5.68 17.37
CA ARG A 12 12.11 5.41 17.86
C ARG A 12 12.60 4.02 17.49
N CYS A 13 11.73 3.02 17.57
CA CYS A 13 12.04 1.67 17.12
C CYS A 13 12.17 1.58 15.59
N TYR A 14 11.33 2.32 14.87
CA TYR A 14 11.33 2.39 13.41
C TYR A 14 12.58 3.05 12.84
N LEU A 15 13.08 4.13 13.44
CA LEU A 15 14.28 4.84 12.95
C LEU A 15 15.58 4.04 13.13
N ARG A 16 15.64 3.06 14.03
CA ARG A 16 16.83 2.23 14.25
C ARG A 16 17.09 1.20 13.12
N PRO A 17 16.11 0.36 12.73
CA PRO A 17 16.29 -0.62 11.67
C PRO A 17 16.23 -0.05 10.26
N MET A 18 15.59 1.11 10.04
CA MET A 18 15.36 1.68 8.72
C MET A 18 16.47 2.66 8.29
N ARG A 19 17.73 2.22 8.34
CA ARG A 19 18.82 3.04 7.79
C ARG A 19 18.58 3.48 6.36
N HIS A 20 17.99 2.62 5.52
CA HIS A 20 17.65 2.96 4.14
C HIS A 20 16.53 4.01 4.04
N LEU A 21 15.45 3.89 4.84
CA LEU A 21 14.42 4.92 4.86
C LEU A 21 14.92 6.22 5.50
N LYS A 22 15.84 6.15 6.46
CA LYS A 22 16.50 7.34 6.99
C LYS A 22 17.34 8.05 5.92
N GLU A 23 17.98 7.30 5.03
CA GLU A 23 18.73 7.87 3.91
C GLU A 23 17.80 8.45 2.85
N ILE A 24 16.67 7.80 2.55
CA ILE A 24 15.68 8.28 1.57
C ILE A 24 14.83 9.42 2.13
N TYR A 25 14.30 9.26 3.36
CA TYR A 25 13.35 10.23 3.93
C TYR A 25 13.97 11.18 4.94
N GLY A 26 15.24 10.99 5.32
CA GLY A 26 15.97 11.88 6.23
C GLY A 26 15.26 12.11 7.58
N GLN A 27 14.41 11.17 8.02
CA GLN A 27 13.58 11.36 9.22
C GLN A 27 14.42 11.40 10.50
N ARG A 28 14.16 12.38 11.34
CA ARG A 28 14.78 12.54 12.66
C ARG A 28 13.72 12.78 13.73
N LEU A 29 13.83 12.07 14.85
CA LEU A 29 13.08 12.39 16.05
C LEU A 29 13.76 13.58 16.75
N LEU A 30 13.00 14.65 16.97
CA LEU A 30 13.37 15.83 17.73
C LEU A 30 12.59 15.82 19.05
N GLU A 31 13.31 15.58 20.16
CA GLU A 31 12.68 15.48 21.47
C GLU A 31 12.38 16.87 22.01
N LYS A 32 11.16 17.08 22.53
CA LYS A 32 10.70 18.35 23.12
C LYS A 32 10.97 19.57 22.25
N GLU A 33 10.74 19.45 20.95
CA GLU A 33 11.04 20.52 19.98
C GLU A 33 9.98 21.60 19.94
N LEU A 34 8.71 21.23 20.14
CA LEU A 34 7.62 22.18 20.09
C LEU A 34 6.87 22.24 21.42
N TYR A 35 6.54 23.46 21.84
CA TYR A 35 5.66 23.71 22.98
C TYR A 35 4.26 24.02 22.49
N LEU A 36 3.31 23.15 22.82
CA LEU A 36 1.92 23.35 22.48
C LEU A 36 1.16 23.92 23.66
N HIS A 37 0.60 25.13 23.49
CA HIS A 37 -0.35 25.69 24.45
C HIS A 37 -1.67 24.90 24.40
N THR A 38 -2.05 24.30 25.53
CA THR A 38 -3.34 23.60 25.69
C THR A 38 -4.39 24.51 26.28
N SER A 39 -3.97 25.61 26.95
CA SER A 39 -4.77 26.74 27.37
C SER A 39 -3.87 27.99 27.47
N PRO A 40 -4.40 29.21 27.73
CA PRO A 40 -3.55 30.41 27.87
C PRO A 40 -2.43 30.28 28.90
N GLU A 41 -2.64 29.46 29.94
CA GLU A 41 -1.70 29.34 31.07
C GLU A 41 -0.96 28.00 31.12
N THR A 42 -1.35 27.04 30.26
CA THR A 42 -0.78 25.68 30.31
C THR A 42 -0.37 25.20 28.92
N GLY A 43 0.67 24.39 28.89
CA GLY A 43 1.13 23.78 27.66
C GLY A 43 2.00 22.55 27.90
N VAL A 44 2.36 21.86 26.84
CA VAL A 44 3.16 20.65 26.88
C VAL A 44 4.22 20.68 25.80
N TRP A 45 5.44 20.26 26.16
CA TRP A 45 6.46 19.99 25.21
C TRP A 45 6.18 18.67 24.48
N VAL A 46 6.24 18.69 23.16
CA VAL A 46 6.02 17.52 22.32
C VAL A 46 7.25 17.22 21.49
N ASP A 47 7.44 15.93 21.29
CA ASP A 47 8.43 15.44 20.35
C ASP A 47 7.85 15.57 18.93
N THR A 48 8.73 15.83 17.97
CA THR A 48 8.37 15.98 16.56
C THR A 48 9.23 15.08 15.68
N VAL A 49 8.74 14.78 14.50
CA VAL A 49 9.50 14.11 13.45
C VAL A 49 9.78 15.09 12.35
N LEU A 50 11.03 15.35 12.10
CA LEU A 50 11.49 16.08 10.93
C LEU A 50 11.85 15.08 9.84
N GLY A 51 11.28 15.25 8.64
CA GLY A 51 11.59 14.42 7.48
C GLY A 51 11.71 15.25 6.21
N ASN A 52 12.33 14.69 5.19
CA ASN A 52 12.33 15.29 3.86
C ASN A 52 10.91 15.25 3.31
N TRP A 53 10.54 16.30 2.61
CA TRP A 53 9.33 16.31 1.80
C TRP A 53 9.60 15.53 0.51
N ILE A 54 8.68 14.64 0.13
CA ILE A 54 8.76 13.88 -1.12
C ILE A 54 7.81 14.55 -2.10
N GLU A 55 8.36 15.05 -3.20
CA GLU A 55 7.58 15.63 -4.28
C GLU A 55 7.00 14.53 -5.16
N GLY A 56 5.80 14.76 -5.69
CA GLY A 56 5.08 13.83 -6.57
C GLY A 56 3.59 13.78 -6.26
N SER A 57 2.84 13.12 -7.13
CA SER A 57 1.44 12.81 -6.92
C SER A 57 1.30 11.48 -6.16
N THR A 58 0.18 11.29 -5.49
CA THR A 58 -0.12 9.98 -4.90
C THR A 58 -0.36 8.93 -6.00
N LEU A 59 -0.14 7.67 -5.67
CA LEU A 59 -0.47 6.57 -6.58
C LEU A 59 -1.95 6.60 -6.97
N HIS A 60 -2.84 6.97 -6.03
CA HIS A 60 -4.26 7.12 -6.31
C HIS A 60 -4.51 8.18 -7.39
N GLU A 61 -3.97 9.38 -7.23
CA GLU A 61 -4.12 10.47 -8.21
C GLU A 61 -3.56 10.10 -9.58
N THR A 62 -2.38 9.46 -9.61
CA THR A 62 -1.73 9.03 -10.85
C THR A 62 -2.54 7.98 -11.58
N VAL A 63 -3.07 6.98 -10.85
CA VAL A 63 -3.94 5.94 -11.42
C VAL A 63 -5.24 6.53 -11.94
N ALA A 64 -5.89 7.41 -11.17
CA ALA A 64 -7.12 8.08 -11.57
C ALA A 64 -6.94 8.86 -12.87
N GLN A 65 -5.85 9.63 -12.97
CA GLN A 65 -5.51 10.40 -14.16
C GLN A 65 -5.24 9.49 -15.37
N ALA A 66 -4.39 8.47 -15.21
CA ALA A 66 -4.07 7.54 -16.29
C ALA A 66 -5.30 6.77 -16.77
N ALA A 67 -6.16 6.33 -15.86
CA ALA A 67 -7.41 5.65 -16.20
C ALA A 67 -8.39 6.57 -16.94
N ALA A 68 -8.57 7.81 -16.49
CA ALA A 68 -9.44 8.80 -17.14
C ALA A 68 -8.96 9.12 -18.57
N LEU A 69 -7.64 9.18 -18.78
CA LEU A 69 -7.03 9.40 -20.11
C LEU A 69 -6.93 8.13 -20.95
N ARG A 70 -7.30 6.95 -20.44
CA ARG A 70 -7.10 5.64 -21.08
C ARG A 70 -5.64 5.33 -21.41
N ASP A 71 -4.74 5.89 -20.62
CA ASP A 71 -3.30 5.71 -20.78
C ASP A 71 -2.87 4.34 -20.22
N ARG A 72 -3.01 3.32 -21.06
CA ARG A 72 -2.66 1.94 -20.73
C ARG A 72 -1.17 1.77 -20.48
N GLU A 73 -0.32 2.53 -21.17
CA GLU A 73 1.13 2.44 -21.01
C GLU A 73 1.54 2.88 -19.60
N SER A 74 1.07 4.04 -19.15
CA SER A 74 1.30 4.50 -17.77
C SER A 74 0.73 3.53 -16.74
N LEU A 75 -0.48 2.99 -16.95
CA LEU A 75 -1.07 2.00 -16.05
C LEU A 75 -0.23 0.71 -15.98
N GLN A 76 0.31 0.22 -17.09
CA GLN A 76 1.20 -0.95 -17.12
C GLN A 76 2.54 -0.67 -16.41
N ILE A 77 3.06 0.54 -16.51
CA ILE A 77 4.25 0.94 -15.75
C ILE A 77 3.95 0.91 -14.25
N LEU A 78 2.82 1.50 -13.83
CA LEU A 78 2.40 1.51 -12.42
C LEU A 78 2.19 0.09 -11.86
N VAL A 79 1.61 -0.82 -12.64
CA VAL A 79 1.50 -2.24 -12.29
C VAL A 79 2.86 -2.83 -11.97
N ARG A 80 3.82 -2.71 -12.90
CA ARG A 80 5.18 -3.28 -12.71
C ARG A 80 5.91 -2.70 -11.50
N LEU A 81 5.77 -1.40 -11.28
CA LEU A 81 6.38 -0.73 -10.13
C LEU A 81 5.72 -1.19 -8.82
N PHE A 82 4.39 -1.28 -8.81
CA PHE A 82 3.66 -1.66 -7.61
C PHE A 82 3.87 -3.13 -7.26
N ASP A 83 3.86 -4.06 -8.21
CA ASP A 83 4.09 -5.48 -7.92
C ASP A 83 5.48 -5.72 -7.31
N ARG A 84 6.50 -4.97 -7.74
CA ARG A 84 7.84 -5.01 -7.12
C ARG A 84 7.81 -4.47 -5.69
N LEU A 85 7.12 -3.35 -5.47
CA LEU A 85 6.95 -2.78 -4.13
C LEU A 85 6.17 -3.75 -3.23
N ALA A 86 5.05 -4.29 -3.72
CA ALA A 86 4.22 -5.25 -3.00
C ALA A 86 5.01 -6.49 -2.61
N LEU A 87 5.79 -7.07 -3.56
CA LEU A 87 6.66 -8.21 -3.27
C LEU A 87 7.68 -7.88 -2.19
N ALA A 88 8.31 -6.71 -2.24
CA ALA A 88 9.26 -6.29 -1.22
C ALA A 88 8.60 -6.16 0.15
N LEU A 89 7.40 -5.56 0.23
CA LEU A 89 6.65 -5.38 1.48
C LEU A 89 6.20 -6.72 2.10
N VAL A 90 5.59 -7.61 1.29
CA VAL A 90 5.08 -8.89 1.82
C VAL A 90 6.18 -9.91 2.15
N THR A 91 7.42 -9.67 1.74
CA THR A 91 8.58 -10.51 2.07
C THR A 91 9.46 -9.92 3.18
N ASP A 92 9.19 -8.69 3.62
CA ASP A 92 9.86 -8.06 4.76
C ASP A 92 9.35 -8.64 6.10
N ASP A 93 10.14 -8.53 7.15
CA ASP A 93 9.75 -8.84 8.53
C ASP A 93 9.02 -7.68 9.23
N ARG A 94 8.73 -6.60 8.49
CA ARG A 94 8.03 -5.39 8.89
C ARG A 94 6.79 -5.20 8.03
N ALA A 95 5.84 -4.40 8.50
CA ALA A 95 4.70 -4.01 7.69
C ALA A 95 4.38 -2.52 7.83
N HIS A 96 3.81 -1.94 6.80
CA HIS A 96 3.37 -0.55 6.77
C HIS A 96 2.15 -0.31 7.67
N GLY A 97 1.21 -1.24 7.67
CA GLY A 97 0.01 -1.23 8.53
C GLY A 97 -1.16 -0.36 8.05
N ASP A 98 -0.90 0.64 7.19
CA ASP A 98 -1.92 1.43 6.48
C ASP A 98 -1.53 1.60 5.01
N LEU A 99 -1.19 0.49 4.35
CA LEU A 99 -0.85 0.50 2.92
C LEU A 99 -2.10 0.83 2.10
N LYS A 100 -2.02 1.94 1.36
CA LYS A 100 -3.05 2.43 0.44
C LYS A 100 -2.44 3.33 -0.61
N PRO A 101 -3.07 3.52 -1.78
CA PRO A 101 -2.52 4.33 -2.86
C PRO A 101 -2.25 5.81 -2.48
N GLU A 102 -3.01 6.36 -1.52
CA GLU A 102 -2.80 7.73 -1.01
C GLU A 102 -1.54 7.85 -0.13
N ASN A 103 -1.05 6.72 0.40
CA ASN A 103 0.18 6.64 1.18
C ASN A 103 1.39 6.20 0.35
N ILE A 104 1.30 6.24 -0.97
CA ILE A 104 2.40 5.96 -1.90
C ILE A 104 2.56 7.14 -2.84
N ILE A 105 3.72 7.79 -2.83
CA ILE A 105 4.06 8.88 -3.76
C ILE A 105 4.74 8.29 -4.99
N VAL A 106 4.30 8.71 -6.15
CA VAL A 106 4.96 8.47 -7.44
C VAL A 106 5.95 9.60 -7.66
N GLY A 107 7.23 9.30 -7.51
CA GLY A 107 8.31 10.27 -7.75
C GLY A 107 8.52 10.54 -9.23
N ASP A 108 9.11 11.69 -9.55
CA ASP A 108 9.42 12.10 -10.93
C ASP A 108 10.39 11.15 -11.63
N ASP A 109 11.19 10.41 -10.87
CA ASP A 109 12.11 9.37 -11.37
C ASP A 109 11.42 8.02 -11.61
N GLY A 110 10.10 7.93 -11.41
CA GLY A 110 9.32 6.71 -11.55
C GLY A 110 9.45 5.75 -10.36
N THR A 111 9.96 6.21 -9.23
CA THR A 111 9.97 5.38 -8.00
C THR A 111 8.63 5.46 -7.27
N LEU A 112 8.24 4.39 -6.59
CA LEU A 112 7.12 4.39 -5.65
C LEU A 112 7.66 4.51 -4.24
N CYS A 113 7.27 5.58 -3.56
CA CYS A 113 7.73 5.91 -2.21
C CYS A 113 6.59 5.80 -1.20
N PRO A 114 6.52 4.73 -0.38
CA PRO A 114 5.57 4.67 0.73
C PRO A 114 5.84 5.77 1.75
N ILE A 115 4.77 6.36 2.29
CA ILE A 115 4.80 7.42 3.31
C ILE A 115 3.81 7.08 4.44
N ASP A 116 3.88 7.79 5.55
CA ASP A 116 2.90 7.66 6.65
C ASP A 116 2.96 6.31 7.40
N PHE A 117 4.14 6.01 7.95
CA PHE A 117 4.45 4.75 8.63
C PHE A 117 3.97 4.66 10.09
N ASP A 118 2.96 5.42 10.49
CA ASP A 118 2.53 5.51 11.89
C ASP A 118 1.83 4.24 12.42
N ALA A 119 1.26 3.45 11.51
CA ALA A 119 0.60 2.18 11.82
C ALA A 119 1.53 0.97 11.71
N SER A 120 2.83 1.20 11.45
CA SER A 120 3.76 0.14 11.06
C SER A 120 4.03 -0.87 12.16
N TYR A 121 4.10 -2.14 11.74
CA TYR A 121 4.63 -3.22 12.54
C TYR A 121 6.15 -3.33 12.38
N LEU A 122 6.82 -3.61 13.49
CA LEU A 122 8.24 -3.98 13.57
C LEU A 122 8.38 -5.22 14.44
N PRO A 123 9.38 -6.10 14.22
CA PRO A 123 9.62 -7.26 15.06
C PRO A 123 9.75 -6.95 16.55
N ALA A 124 10.19 -5.72 16.90
CA ALA A 124 10.26 -5.23 18.26
C ALA A 124 8.89 -5.05 18.94
N PHE A 125 7.79 -5.09 18.18
CA PHE A 125 6.41 -4.98 18.67
C PHE A 125 5.68 -6.32 18.71
N ALA A 126 6.39 -7.42 18.50
CA ALA A 126 5.78 -8.76 18.54
C ALA A 126 5.01 -8.98 19.85
N GLY A 127 3.73 -9.34 19.75
CA GLY A 127 2.82 -9.51 20.89
C GLY A 127 2.18 -8.21 21.41
N GLU A 128 2.46 -7.05 20.80
CA GLU A 128 1.70 -5.81 21.06
C GLU A 128 0.42 -5.77 20.20
N ILE A 129 -0.49 -4.87 20.55
CA ILE A 129 -1.69 -4.61 19.74
C ILE A 129 -1.42 -3.45 18.78
N SER A 130 -2.05 -3.51 17.62
CA SER A 130 -1.92 -2.44 16.61
C SER A 130 -2.43 -1.11 17.18
N PRO A 131 -1.65 -0.02 17.03
CA PRO A 131 -2.09 1.31 17.46
C PRO A 131 -3.21 1.85 16.57
N GLU A 132 -3.32 1.36 15.33
CA GLU A 132 -4.32 1.73 14.32
C GLU A 132 -4.67 0.55 13.43
N LEU A 133 -5.91 0.51 12.94
CA LEU A 133 -6.34 -0.53 12.03
C LEU A 133 -6.08 -0.22 10.54
N GLY A 134 -5.57 0.98 10.27
CA GLY A 134 -5.44 1.49 8.91
C GLY A 134 -6.78 1.87 8.28
N THR A 135 -6.76 2.13 6.98
CA THR A 135 -7.94 2.57 6.21
C THR A 135 -8.80 1.36 5.82
N ALA A 136 -10.04 1.30 6.32
CA ALA A 136 -10.93 0.14 6.15
C ALA A 136 -11.16 -0.27 4.68
N ALA A 137 -11.11 0.68 3.75
CA ALA A 137 -11.24 0.42 2.31
C ALA A 137 -10.10 -0.46 1.72
N TYR A 138 -9.01 -0.65 2.47
CA TYR A 138 -7.86 -1.44 2.04
C TYR A 138 -7.53 -2.59 3.01
N GLN A 139 -8.27 -2.73 4.09
CA GLN A 139 -7.99 -3.74 5.10
C GLN A 139 -8.88 -4.97 4.96
N HIS A 140 -8.33 -6.13 5.33
CA HIS A 140 -9.15 -7.35 5.41
C HIS A 140 -10.33 -7.15 6.37
N PRO A 141 -11.57 -7.54 6.00
CA PRO A 141 -12.76 -7.28 6.82
C PRO A 141 -12.70 -7.84 8.24
N ALA A 142 -11.95 -8.91 8.45
CA ALA A 142 -11.81 -9.56 9.77
C ALA A 142 -10.64 -9.01 10.60
N ARG A 143 -9.89 -7.99 10.13
CA ARG A 143 -8.75 -7.43 10.85
C ARG A 143 -9.20 -6.77 12.15
N THR A 144 -8.49 -7.10 13.22
CA THR A 144 -8.65 -6.51 14.56
C THR A 144 -7.33 -5.90 15.05
N ALA A 145 -7.34 -5.18 16.15
CA ALA A 145 -6.14 -4.62 16.74
C ALA A 145 -5.16 -5.71 17.27
N ALA A 146 -5.64 -6.93 17.52
CA ALA A 146 -4.80 -8.05 17.91
C ALA A 146 -4.00 -8.64 16.73
N ASP A 147 -4.43 -8.36 15.50
CA ASP A 147 -3.74 -8.79 14.28
C ASP A 147 -2.66 -7.77 13.93
N PHE A 148 -1.51 -7.89 14.61
CA PHE A 148 -0.40 -6.96 14.47
C PHE A 148 0.91 -7.75 14.30
N ASP A 149 1.22 -8.06 13.04
CA ASP A 149 2.40 -8.81 12.61
C ASP A 149 2.90 -8.33 11.24
N GLU A 150 3.90 -9.01 10.71
CA GLU A 150 4.50 -8.70 9.41
C GLU A 150 3.59 -8.97 8.20
N ARG A 151 2.40 -9.57 8.41
CA ARG A 151 1.48 -9.97 7.33
C ARG A 151 0.27 -9.04 7.17
N ILE A 152 0.19 -7.99 7.96
CA ILE A 152 -0.95 -7.05 7.89
C ILE A 152 -1.05 -6.30 6.55
N ASP A 153 0.03 -6.29 5.76
CA ASP A 153 0.04 -5.70 4.41
C ASP A 153 -0.29 -6.69 3.29
N ASP A 154 -0.43 -7.99 3.56
CA ASP A 154 -0.76 -8.99 2.53
C ASP A 154 -2.05 -8.61 1.78
N TYR A 155 -3.11 -8.29 2.52
CA TYR A 155 -4.41 -7.99 1.92
C TYR A 155 -4.41 -6.70 1.10
N PRO A 156 -3.96 -5.54 1.62
CA PRO A 156 -3.90 -4.33 0.82
C PRO A 156 -2.97 -4.46 -0.39
N ALA A 157 -1.85 -5.18 -0.30
CA ALA A 157 -0.97 -5.45 -1.43
C ALA A 157 -1.69 -6.22 -2.55
N ALA A 158 -2.39 -7.32 -2.20
CA ALA A 158 -3.17 -8.10 -3.15
C ALA A 158 -4.33 -7.29 -3.76
N LEU A 159 -5.03 -6.48 -2.95
CA LEU A 159 -6.16 -5.66 -3.39
C LEU A 159 -5.72 -4.60 -4.41
N ILE A 160 -4.65 -3.87 -4.11
CA ILE A 160 -4.14 -2.80 -4.97
C ILE A 160 -3.56 -3.40 -6.27
N SER A 161 -2.74 -4.47 -6.18
CA SER A 161 -2.20 -5.17 -7.35
C SER A 161 -3.33 -5.64 -8.29
N THR A 162 -4.36 -6.31 -7.74
CA THR A 162 -5.53 -6.77 -8.50
C THR A 162 -6.24 -5.60 -9.21
N ALA A 163 -6.46 -4.48 -8.53
CA ALA A 163 -7.12 -3.31 -9.11
C ALA A 163 -6.28 -2.65 -10.22
N LEU A 164 -4.98 -2.52 -10.03
CA LEU A 164 -4.06 -1.94 -11.01
C LEU A 164 -4.01 -2.79 -12.29
N HIS A 165 -3.89 -4.11 -12.16
CA HIS A 165 -3.93 -5.02 -13.30
C HIS A 165 -5.25 -4.95 -14.07
N ALA A 166 -6.39 -4.87 -13.36
CA ALA A 166 -7.69 -4.72 -13.99
C ALA A 166 -7.79 -3.41 -14.78
N LEU A 167 -7.33 -2.30 -14.20
CA LEU A 167 -7.32 -0.98 -14.85
C LEU A 167 -6.35 -0.92 -16.04
N ALA A 168 -5.21 -1.59 -16.00
CA ALA A 168 -4.27 -1.67 -17.11
C ALA A 168 -4.88 -2.43 -18.31
N GLU A 169 -5.71 -3.46 -18.06
CA GLU A 169 -6.42 -4.20 -19.08
C GLU A 169 -7.68 -3.48 -19.59
N ASP A 170 -8.45 -2.89 -18.69
CA ASP A 170 -9.64 -2.12 -19.03
C ASP A 170 -9.75 -0.84 -18.18
N PRO A 171 -9.18 0.28 -18.65
CA PRO A 171 -9.29 1.55 -17.94
C PRO A 171 -10.73 2.06 -17.77
N THR A 172 -11.72 1.53 -18.54
CA THR A 172 -13.12 1.94 -18.42
C THR A 172 -13.77 1.45 -17.12
N LEU A 173 -13.14 0.52 -16.42
CA LEU A 173 -13.55 0.11 -15.08
C LEU A 173 -13.54 1.29 -14.10
N TRP A 174 -12.64 2.26 -14.29
CA TRP A 174 -12.57 3.47 -13.47
C TRP A 174 -13.84 4.30 -13.53
N ASP A 175 -14.44 4.48 -14.70
CA ASP A 175 -15.67 5.28 -14.86
C ASP A 175 -16.88 4.68 -14.13
N ARG A 176 -16.86 3.36 -13.97
CA ARG A 176 -17.99 2.62 -13.39
C ARG A 176 -17.82 2.36 -11.90
N TYR A 177 -16.59 2.17 -11.46
CA TYR A 177 -16.27 1.65 -10.14
C TYR A 177 -15.22 2.44 -9.39
N GLY A 178 -14.46 3.31 -10.06
CA GLY A 178 -13.45 4.14 -9.42
C GLY A 178 -14.04 5.07 -8.36
N SER A 179 -13.35 5.21 -7.23
CA SER A 179 -13.79 6.08 -6.14
C SER A 179 -12.62 6.79 -5.47
N SER A 180 -12.93 7.88 -4.77
CA SER A 180 -11.97 8.62 -3.94
C SER A 180 -11.54 7.85 -2.67
N ASP A 181 -12.35 6.89 -2.22
CA ASP A 181 -12.16 6.19 -0.96
C ASP A 181 -11.57 4.78 -1.15
N GLY A 182 -11.41 4.36 -2.40
CA GLY A 182 -10.86 3.08 -2.81
C GLY A 182 -10.45 3.12 -4.28
N LEU A 183 -9.87 2.04 -4.82
CA LEU A 183 -9.63 1.96 -6.27
C LEU A 183 -10.88 1.47 -6.99
N LEU A 184 -11.19 0.18 -6.88
CA LEU A 184 -12.31 -0.44 -7.58
C LEU A 184 -13.24 -1.22 -6.65
N TYR A 185 -12.75 -1.73 -5.51
CA TYR A 185 -13.45 -2.74 -4.73
C TYR A 185 -13.76 -2.29 -3.31
N THR A 186 -14.79 -2.89 -2.73
CA THR A 186 -15.15 -2.74 -1.31
C THR A 186 -14.82 -4.03 -0.56
N PRO A 187 -13.75 -4.10 0.26
CA PRO A 187 -13.33 -5.30 0.98
C PRO A 187 -14.43 -5.96 1.78
N GLN A 188 -15.27 -5.18 2.48
CA GLN A 188 -16.35 -5.67 3.36
C GLN A 188 -17.41 -6.51 2.63
N ARG A 189 -17.46 -6.43 1.31
CA ARG A 189 -18.40 -7.19 0.47
C ARG A 189 -17.74 -7.74 -0.80
N ILE A 190 -16.45 -7.98 -0.77
CA ILE A 190 -15.65 -8.35 -1.94
C ILE A 190 -16.27 -9.48 -2.77
N ALA A 191 -16.74 -10.55 -2.16
CA ALA A 191 -17.33 -11.70 -2.87
C ALA A 191 -18.61 -11.35 -3.66
N SER A 192 -19.32 -10.29 -3.27
CA SER A 192 -20.54 -9.80 -3.93
C SER A 192 -20.31 -8.54 -4.77
N ASP A 193 -19.11 -7.96 -4.72
CA ASP A 193 -18.78 -6.72 -5.41
C ASP A 193 -18.81 -6.89 -6.93
N PRO A 194 -19.59 -6.08 -7.67
CA PRO A 194 -19.69 -6.19 -9.13
C PRO A 194 -18.35 -5.95 -9.84
N ALA A 195 -17.56 -4.98 -9.37
CA ALA A 195 -16.25 -4.68 -9.95
C ALA A 195 -15.29 -5.85 -9.80
N TYR A 196 -15.30 -6.51 -8.65
CA TYR A 196 -14.48 -7.68 -8.40
C TYR A 196 -14.87 -8.87 -9.31
N ARG A 197 -16.17 -9.14 -9.48
CA ARG A 197 -16.65 -10.21 -10.38
C ARG A 197 -16.26 -9.92 -11.82
N GLU A 198 -16.39 -8.68 -12.26
CA GLU A 198 -15.99 -8.28 -13.62
C GLU A 198 -14.48 -8.41 -13.81
N THR A 199 -13.68 -8.07 -12.80
CA THR A 199 -12.22 -8.26 -12.82
C THR A 199 -11.84 -9.74 -12.96
N LEU A 200 -12.47 -10.64 -12.21
CA LEU A 200 -12.22 -12.08 -12.34
C LEU A 200 -12.53 -12.57 -13.75
N ALA A 201 -13.69 -12.18 -14.30
CA ALA A 201 -14.07 -12.54 -15.67
C ALA A 201 -13.10 -11.96 -16.71
N LEU A 202 -12.59 -10.74 -16.49
CA LEU A 202 -11.59 -10.12 -17.35
C LEU A 202 -10.28 -10.91 -17.33
N PHE A 203 -9.77 -11.26 -16.16
CA PHE A 203 -8.52 -12.02 -16.03
C PHE A 203 -8.63 -13.42 -16.65
N GLU A 204 -9.75 -14.12 -16.42
CA GLU A 204 -10.02 -15.42 -17.06
C GLU A 204 -10.04 -15.29 -18.59
N LYS A 205 -10.79 -14.32 -19.12
CA LYS A 205 -10.90 -14.08 -20.58
C LYS A 205 -9.53 -13.74 -21.20
N ARG A 206 -8.66 -13.06 -20.46
CA ARG A 206 -7.32 -12.66 -20.93
C ARG A 206 -6.24 -13.72 -20.68
N GLY A 207 -6.57 -14.81 -20.00
CA GLY A 207 -5.59 -15.85 -19.62
C GLY A 207 -4.59 -15.40 -18.57
N MET A 208 -4.92 -14.39 -17.75
CA MET A 208 -4.07 -13.79 -16.70
C MET A 208 -4.11 -14.66 -15.44
N ALA A 209 -3.56 -15.87 -15.53
CA ALA A 209 -3.72 -16.90 -14.50
C ALA A 209 -3.13 -16.48 -13.14
N VAL A 210 -1.99 -15.77 -13.11
CA VAL A 210 -1.34 -15.31 -11.90
C VAL A 210 -2.22 -14.26 -11.20
N GLN A 211 -2.67 -13.25 -11.94
CA GLN A 211 -3.51 -12.17 -11.43
C GLN A 211 -4.87 -12.69 -10.95
N TYR A 212 -5.43 -13.65 -11.67
CA TYR A 212 -6.65 -14.33 -11.24
C TYR A 212 -6.48 -15.03 -9.88
N ARG A 213 -5.35 -15.72 -9.67
CA ARG A 213 -5.03 -16.38 -8.39
C ARG A 213 -4.80 -15.38 -7.27
N ILE A 214 -4.11 -14.25 -7.54
CA ILE A 214 -3.95 -13.16 -6.55
C ILE A 214 -5.33 -12.61 -6.17
N ALA A 215 -6.18 -12.33 -7.16
CA ALA A 215 -7.54 -11.85 -6.90
C ALA A 215 -8.36 -12.82 -6.06
N GLN A 216 -8.26 -14.13 -6.29
CA GLN A 216 -8.96 -15.15 -5.48
C GLN A 216 -8.57 -15.11 -3.99
N LEU A 217 -7.34 -14.74 -3.64
CA LEU A 217 -6.91 -14.61 -2.25
C LEU A 217 -7.71 -13.54 -1.48
N LEU A 218 -8.29 -12.54 -2.16
CA LEU A 218 -9.09 -11.49 -1.52
C LEU A 218 -10.38 -12.00 -0.87
N THR A 219 -10.83 -13.20 -1.21
CA THR A 219 -11.98 -13.85 -0.58
C THR A 219 -11.58 -14.87 0.50
N ALA A 220 -10.29 -14.97 0.81
CA ALA A 220 -9.83 -15.86 1.89
C ALA A 220 -10.45 -15.45 3.24
N PRO A 221 -10.82 -16.42 4.09
CA PRO A 221 -11.37 -16.12 5.41
C PRO A 221 -10.29 -15.71 6.42
N THR A 222 -9.01 -15.87 6.07
CA THR A 222 -7.85 -15.59 6.92
C THR A 222 -7.11 -14.34 6.47
N LEU A 223 -6.59 -13.58 7.43
CA LEU A 223 -5.79 -12.38 7.18
C LEU A 223 -4.50 -12.68 6.41
N ARG A 224 -3.87 -13.82 6.72
CA ARG A 224 -2.67 -14.26 6.03
C ARG A 224 -3.02 -14.85 4.67
N LEU A 225 -2.52 -14.26 3.61
CA LEU A 225 -2.74 -14.70 2.24
C LEU A 225 -1.63 -15.66 1.78
N PHE A 226 -1.80 -16.94 2.10
CA PHE A 226 -0.82 -17.98 1.76
C PHE A 226 -0.56 -18.03 0.24
N GLY A 227 0.72 -18.01 -0.15
CA GLY A 227 1.15 -18.06 -1.55
C GLY A 227 1.17 -16.70 -2.25
N LEU A 228 0.82 -15.60 -1.57
CA LEU A 228 0.83 -14.26 -2.18
C LEU A 228 2.24 -13.85 -2.66
N ALA A 229 3.27 -14.05 -1.83
CA ALA A 229 4.63 -13.70 -2.18
C ALA A 229 5.13 -14.45 -3.43
N GLU A 230 4.81 -15.74 -3.54
CA GLU A 230 5.15 -16.56 -4.70
C GLU A 230 4.44 -16.08 -5.97
N LEU A 231 3.15 -15.72 -5.87
CA LEU A 231 2.36 -15.19 -6.98
C LEU A 231 2.87 -13.81 -7.43
N LEU A 232 3.19 -12.91 -6.51
CA LEU A 232 3.79 -11.61 -6.84
C LEU A 232 5.17 -11.79 -7.47
N ALA A 233 5.99 -12.73 -6.97
CA ALA A 233 7.27 -13.04 -7.58
C ALA A 233 7.12 -13.61 -9.00
N GLU A 234 6.06 -14.38 -9.27
CA GLU A 234 5.73 -14.87 -10.61
C GLU A 234 5.31 -13.72 -11.54
N ALA A 235 4.46 -12.81 -11.07
CA ALA A 235 4.03 -11.61 -11.80
C ALA A 235 5.25 -10.75 -12.19
N VAL A 236 6.11 -10.42 -11.23
CA VAL A 236 7.33 -9.62 -11.47
C VAL A 236 8.28 -10.29 -12.48
N ARG A 237 8.42 -11.63 -12.47
CA ARG A 237 9.25 -12.35 -13.47
C ARG A 237 8.63 -12.33 -14.85
N GLY A 238 7.31 -12.44 -14.99
CA GLY A 238 6.60 -12.36 -16.26
C GLY A 238 6.87 -11.05 -16.99
N ASP A 239 6.84 -9.93 -16.26
CA ASP A 239 7.12 -8.60 -16.79
C ASP A 239 8.54 -8.44 -17.36
N ILE A 240 9.53 -9.11 -16.77
CA ILE A 240 10.92 -9.05 -17.25
C ILE A 240 11.08 -9.80 -18.58
N GLY A 241 10.33 -10.89 -18.77
CA GLY A 241 10.37 -11.70 -20.01
C GLY A 241 9.80 -10.98 -21.23
N GLU A 242 8.76 -10.16 -21.05
CA GLU A 242 8.15 -9.41 -22.17
C GLU A 242 8.96 -8.19 -22.61
N ALA A 243 9.72 -7.57 -21.71
CA ALA A 243 10.58 -6.41 -22.01
C ALA A 243 11.83 -6.79 -22.83
N GLY A 244 12.18 -8.06 -22.94
CA GLY A 244 13.42 -8.56 -23.54
C GLY A 244 13.32 -9.03 -25.00
N CYS A 245 12.14 -9.04 -25.65
CA CYS A 245 12.01 -9.51 -27.05
C CYS A 245 11.51 -8.38 -27.97
N PRO A 246 12.40 -7.64 -28.67
CA PRO A 246 11.96 -6.80 -29.75
C PRO A 246 11.36 -7.71 -30.84
N ARG A 247 10.07 -7.57 -31.12
CA ARG A 247 9.41 -8.21 -32.26
C ARG A 247 10.14 -7.75 -33.54
N ARG A 248 10.79 -8.69 -34.20
CA ARG A 248 11.35 -8.52 -35.54
C ARG A 248 10.23 -8.41 -36.57
#